data_850f6cd7691955b7a7e7975f0f1f5258
#
_entry.id   850f6cd7691955b7a7e7975f0f1f5258
#
_cell.length_a   1.000
_cell.length_b   1.000
_cell.length_c   1.000
_cell.angle_alpha   90.00
_cell.angle_beta   90.00
_cell.angle_gamma   90.00
#
_symmetry.space_group_name_H-M   'P 1'
#
loop_
_entity.id
_entity.type
_entity.pdbx_description
1 polymer ?
#
loop_
_entity_poly.entity_id
_entity_poly.type
_entity_poly.pdbx_seq_one_letter_code
_entity_poly.pdbx_strand_id
1 'polypeptide(L)'
;SQDLLSKLLPLTVRRVNTSNEETVPLREVDVGDLLRVLPGETIPADGIVISGSSSVSDSAFTGEPLPSVRQPGARVLAGASNHDGELVIRARTQPQDFVLAQINRLFEQASQYRPHWSRLADRAASWFIASVLVLAAAAGIFWELRGADNALIIALTVLVVACPCALSLATPVASTVATTTLRRRGVVIRNGAFLERAAATTAVVFDKTGTLTEAQLHIDRIVPLHEVDAPGCLAIATALERHSHHPIARAFDGDTALTASAVVTVPGQGVQGEIAAFTTASG
;
A
#
# COMPACT_ATOMS: atom_id res chain seq x y z
N SER A 1 11.43 -3.31 1.21
CA SER A 1 10.87 -2.03 0.72
C SER A 1 11.12 -1.79 -0.78
N GLN A 2 12.19 -2.28 -1.38
CA GLN A 2 12.32 -2.35 -2.86
C GLN A 2 11.25 -3.25 -3.51
N ASP A 3 10.64 -4.11 -2.74
CA ASP A 3 9.65 -5.11 -3.16
C ASP A 3 8.27 -4.53 -3.56
N LEU A 4 7.89 -3.36 -3.07
CA LEU A 4 6.61 -2.72 -3.39
C LEU A 4 6.65 -1.99 -4.74
N LEU A 5 7.73 -1.27 -5.00
CA LEU A 5 7.95 -0.59 -6.28
C LEU A 5 8.08 -1.59 -7.43
N SER A 6 8.81 -2.70 -7.21
CA SER A 6 8.99 -3.75 -8.21
C SER A 6 7.71 -4.54 -8.52
N LYS A 7 6.72 -4.52 -7.62
CA LYS A 7 5.42 -5.19 -7.83
C LYS A 7 4.39 -4.30 -8.54
N LEU A 8 4.50 -2.99 -8.42
CA LEU A 8 3.54 -2.03 -8.96
C LEU A 8 3.99 -1.43 -10.29
N LEU A 9 5.29 -1.40 -10.58
CA LEU A 9 5.81 -0.81 -11.80
C LEU A 9 6.31 -1.87 -12.77
N PRO A 10 6.16 -1.66 -14.08
CA PRO A 10 6.70 -2.58 -15.09
C PRO A 10 8.22 -2.52 -15.10
N LEU A 11 8.87 -3.64 -15.41
CA LEU A 11 10.34 -3.73 -15.52
C LEU A 11 10.85 -3.03 -16.77
N THR A 12 10.05 -3.05 -17.84
CA THR A 12 10.36 -2.47 -19.14
C THR A 12 9.22 -1.60 -19.64
N VAL A 13 9.53 -0.63 -20.45
CA VAL A 13 8.60 0.36 -20.99
C VAL A 13 8.81 0.54 -22.49
N ARG A 14 7.78 0.94 -23.21
CA ARG A 14 7.86 1.27 -24.65
C ARG A 14 8.15 2.75 -24.80
N ARG A 15 9.35 3.08 -25.20
CA ARG A 15 9.75 4.46 -25.52
C ARG A 15 9.49 4.73 -26.99
N VAL A 16 8.78 5.82 -27.26
CA VAL A 16 8.43 6.25 -28.61
C VAL A 16 9.35 7.39 -29.03
N ASN A 17 10.12 7.16 -30.08
CA ASN A 17 10.89 8.19 -30.76
C ASN A 17 10.25 8.53 -32.11
N THR A 18 10.65 9.64 -32.72
CA THR A 18 10.07 10.16 -33.99
C THR A 18 10.06 9.13 -35.14
N SER A 19 10.83 8.06 -35.06
CA SER A 19 10.98 7.08 -36.15
C SER A 19 10.89 5.62 -35.70
N ASN A 20 10.90 5.34 -34.39
CA ASN A 20 10.93 3.97 -33.88
C ASN A 20 10.33 3.87 -32.46
N GLU A 21 9.76 2.70 -32.19
CA GLU A 21 9.36 2.29 -30.84
C GLU A 21 10.41 1.28 -30.33
N GLU A 22 10.93 1.50 -29.13
CA GLU A 22 11.90 0.62 -28.51
C GLU A 22 11.46 0.23 -27.08
N THR A 23 11.76 -0.98 -26.67
CA THR A 23 11.53 -1.43 -25.31
C THR A 23 12.80 -1.24 -24.48
N VAL A 24 12.71 -0.40 -23.46
CA VAL A 24 13.83 -0.07 -22.57
C VAL A 24 13.49 -0.44 -21.13
N PRO A 25 14.49 -0.75 -20.29
CA PRO A 25 14.28 -0.88 -18.84
C PRO A 25 13.76 0.41 -18.24
N LEU A 26 12.83 0.29 -17.27
CA LEU A 26 12.25 1.48 -16.60
C LEU A 26 13.32 2.42 -15.99
N ARG A 27 14.42 1.87 -15.50
CA ARG A 27 15.54 2.63 -14.91
C ARG A 27 16.24 3.57 -15.92
N GLU A 28 16.06 3.34 -17.21
CA GLU A 28 16.70 4.10 -18.31
C GLU A 28 15.76 5.18 -18.87
N VAL A 29 14.61 5.39 -18.23
CA VAL A 29 13.64 6.45 -18.60
C VAL A 29 14.14 7.77 -18.04
N ASP A 30 14.29 8.73 -18.93
CA ASP A 30 14.67 10.10 -18.61
C ASP A 30 13.48 11.09 -18.68
N VAL A 31 13.67 12.23 -18.06
CA VAL A 31 12.70 13.32 -18.13
C VAL A 31 12.56 13.80 -19.58
N GLY A 32 11.33 13.80 -20.06
CA GLY A 32 11.01 14.20 -21.45
C GLY A 32 10.75 13.03 -22.38
N ASP A 33 11.10 11.81 -22.01
CA ASP A 33 10.81 10.62 -22.80
C ASP A 33 9.33 10.46 -23.05
N LEU A 34 8.98 10.04 -24.28
CA LEU A 34 7.62 9.68 -24.65
C LEU A 34 7.43 8.18 -24.48
N LEU A 35 6.46 7.81 -23.67
CA LEU A 35 6.18 6.42 -23.32
C LEU A 35 4.77 6.04 -23.79
N ARG A 36 4.65 4.93 -24.51
CA ARG A 36 3.38 4.36 -24.92
C ARG A 36 2.86 3.40 -23.86
N VAL A 37 1.59 3.55 -23.50
CA VAL A 37 0.89 2.72 -22.53
C VAL A 37 -0.39 2.18 -23.16
N LEU A 38 -0.46 0.86 -23.29
CA LEU A 38 -1.61 0.18 -23.88
C LEU A 38 -2.74 -0.03 -22.85
N PRO A 39 -3.96 -0.31 -23.29
CA PRO A 39 -5.06 -0.74 -22.42
C PRO A 39 -4.66 -1.94 -21.54
N GLY A 40 -5.03 -1.89 -20.26
CA GLY A 40 -4.69 -2.91 -19.27
C GLY A 40 -3.30 -2.79 -18.66
N GLU A 41 -2.46 -1.89 -19.13
CA GLU A 41 -1.10 -1.70 -18.61
C GLU A 41 -1.05 -0.70 -17.46
N THR A 42 0.00 -0.81 -16.66
CA THR A 42 0.31 0.16 -15.62
C THR A 42 1.06 1.35 -16.21
N ILE A 43 0.70 2.55 -15.81
CA ILE A 43 1.42 3.79 -16.14
C ILE A 43 2.85 3.69 -15.59
N PRO A 44 3.88 3.77 -16.46
CA PRO A 44 5.25 3.49 -16.05
C PRO A 44 5.97 4.65 -15.39
N ALA A 45 5.51 5.89 -15.60
CA ALA A 45 6.19 7.09 -15.11
C ALA A 45 5.19 8.20 -14.74
N ASP A 46 5.58 9.03 -13.77
CA ASP A 46 4.87 10.27 -13.50
C ASP A 46 5.02 11.21 -14.71
N GLY A 47 3.91 11.66 -15.26
CA GLY A 47 3.96 12.41 -16.50
C GLY A 47 2.70 13.16 -16.86
N ILE A 48 2.67 13.60 -18.13
CA ILE A 48 1.53 14.25 -18.74
C ILE A 48 1.15 13.49 -20.02
N VAL A 49 -0.13 13.26 -20.21
CA VAL A 49 -0.68 12.70 -21.46
C VAL A 49 -0.42 13.68 -22.61
N ILE A 50 0.20 13.20 -23.67
CA ILE A 50 0.48 13.96 -24.90
C ILE A 50 -0.55 13.64 -25.97
N SER A 51 -0.94 12.37 -26.11
CA SER A 51 -1.96 11.92 -27.04
C SER A 51 -2.72 10.72 -26.51
N GLY A 52 -3.90 10.50 -27.02
CA GLY A 52 -4.80 9.45 -26.56
C GLY A 52 -5.80 9.93 -25.52
N SER A 53 -6.78 9.07 -25.22
CA SER A 53 -7.77 9.26 -24.15
C SER A 53 -8.08 7.90 -23.55
N SER A 54 -8.08 7.81 -22.24
CA SER A 54 -8.37 6.56 -21.52
C SER A 54 -8.89 6.83 -20.11
N SER A 55 -9.62 5.87 -19.57
CA SER A 55 -9.94 5.81 -18.16
C SER A 55 -8.73 5.26 -17.38
N VAL A 56 -8.25 6.02 -16.42
CA VAL A 56 -7.08 5.66 -15.60
C VAL A 56 -7.51 5.57 -14.14
N SER A 57 -7.17 4.48 -13.49
CA SER A 57 -7.43 4.27 -12.06
C SER A 57 -6.22 4.65 -11.23
N ASP A 58 -6.39 5.64 -10.38
CA ASP A 58 -5.43 6.05 -9.36
C ASP A 58 -5.69 5.35 -8.02
N SER A 59 -6.41 4.24 -8.01
CA SER A 59 -6.85 3.53 -6.77
C SER A 59 -5.71 3.13 -5.85
N ALA A 60 -4.52 2.85 -6.40
CA ALA A 60 -3.33 2.55 -5.62
C ALA A 60 -2.87 3.73 -4.73
N PHE A 61 -3.26 4.97 -5.06
CA PHE A 61 -2.87 6.19 -4.35
C PHE A 61 -4.03 6.79 -3.56
N THR A 62 -5.22 6.80 -4.16
CA THR A 62 -6.41 7.46 -3.60
C THR A 62 -7.34 6.51 -2.88
N GLY A 63 -7.22 5.20 -3.16
CA GLY A 63 -8.18 4.18 -2.72
C GLY A 63 -9.52 4.24 -3.46
N GLU A 64 -9.75 5.23 -4.31
CA GLU A 64 -11.00 5.39 -5.06
C GLU A 64 -11.08 4.36 -6.19
N PRO A 65 -12.11 3.50 -6.23
CA PRO A 65 -12.18 2.43 -7.22
C PRO A 65 -12.56 2.92 -8.63
N LEU A 66 -13.19 4.09 -8.75
CA LEU A 66 -13.65 4.61 -10.02
C LEU A 66 -12.52 5.27 -10.81
N PRO A 67 -12.20 4.78 -12.01
CA PRO A 67 -11.26 5.43 -12.90
C PRO A 67 -11.75 6.81 -13.34
N SER A 68 -10.80 7.68 -13.65
CA SER A 68 -11.07 9.01 -14.18
C SER A 68 -10.51 9.14 -15.60
N VAL A 69 -11.23 9.84 -16.49
CA VAL A 69 -10.78 10.02 -17.86
C VAL A 69 -9.56 10.93 -17.90
N ARG A 70 -8.51 10.46 -18.57
CA ARG A 70 -7.28 11.21 -18.84
C ARG A 70 -7.20 11.52 -20.33
N GLN A 71 -7.04 12.81 -20.63
CA GLN A 71 -6.93 13.35 -21.99
C GLN A 71 -5.63 14.14 -22.14
N PRO A 72 -5.22 14.54 -23.32
CA PRO A 72 -4.02 15.35 -23.54
C PRO A 72 -3.97 16.56 -22.59
N GLY A 73 -2.83 16.72 -21.91
CA GLY A 73 -2.62 17.72 -20.85
C GLY A 73 -2.89 17.23 -19.44
N ALA A 74 -3.60 16.10 -19.25
CA ALA A 74 -3.85 15.54 -17.92
C ALA A 74 -2.59 14.93 -17.30
N ARG A 75 -2.46 15.04 -15.97
CA ARG A 75 -1.40 14.37 -15.21
C ARG A 75 -1.74 12.90 -14.99
N VAL A 76 -0.71 12.06 -15.01
CA VAL A 76 -0.77 10.63 -14.67
C VAL A 76 0.38 10.29 -13.74
N LEU A 77 0.15 9.29 -12.87
CA LEU A 77 1.11 8.84 -11.87
C LEU A 77 1.63 7.44 -12.19
N ALA A 78 2.90 7.22 -11.96
CA ALA A 78 3.53 5.91 -12.08
C ALA A 78 2.89 4.92 -11.09
N GLY A 79 2.41 3.78 -11.59
CA GLY A 79 1.68 2.79 -10.78
C GLY A 79 0.15 2.87 -10.90
N ALA A 80 -0.40 3.90 -11.57
CA ALA A 80 -1.81 3.95 -11.94
C ALA A 80 -2.12 2.94 -13.06
N SER A 81 -3.35 2.44 -13.13
CA SER A 81 -3.77 1.45 -14.12
C SER A 81 -4.49 2.11 -15.28
N ASN A 82 -4.03 1.85 -16.50
CA ASN A 82 -4.68 2.28 -17.74
C ASN A 82 -5.72 1.24 -18.15
N HIS A 83 -6.96 1.64 -18.45
CA HIS A 83 -8.05 0.67 -18.72
C HIS A 83 -8.41 0.55 -20.19
N ASP A 84 -8.86 1.63 -20.83
CA ASP A 84 -9.66 1.51 -22.05
C ASP A 84 -8.90 1.88 -23.32
N GLY A 85 -8.12 2.93 -23.28
CA GLY A 85 -7.48 3.54 -24.45
C GLY A 85 -5.96 3.46 -24.41
N GLU A 86 -5.35 3.65 -25.58
CA GLU A 86 -3.92 3.86 -25.68
C GLU A 86 -3.55 5.28 -25.27
N LEU A 87 -2.51 5.43 -24.47
CA LEU A 87 -1.96 6.71 -24.06
C LEU A 87 -0.50 6.85 -24.49
N VAL A 88 -0.12 8.03 -24.95
CA VAL A 88 1.29 8.44 -25.02
C VAL A 88 1.51 9.51 -23.96
N ILE A 89 2.40 9.22 -23.04
CA ILE A 89 2.72 10.10 -21.92
C ILE A 89 4.14 10.64 -22.07
N ARG A 90 4.38 11.85 -21.56
CA ARG A 90 5.73 12.41 -21.43
C ARG A 90 6.15 12.34 -19.98
N ALA A 91 7.25 11.61 -19.70
CA ALA A 91 7.83 11.51 -18.36
C ALA A 91 8.29 12.89 -17.87
N ARG A 92 7.94 13.22 -16.62
CA ARG A 92 8.30 14.49 -15.96
C ARG A 92 9.31 14.36 -14.85
N THR A 93 9.47 13.18 -14.31
CA THR A 93 10.39 12.89 -13.21
C THR A 93 11.16 11.61 -13.53
N GLN A 94 12.32 11.47 -12.93
CA GLN A 94 13.09 10.23 -13.00
C GLN A 94 12.46 9.17 -12.06
N PRO A 95 12.70 7.86 -12.29
CA PRO A 95 12.09 6.77 -11.51
C PRO A 95 12.30 6.88 -9.99
N GLN A 96 13.44 7.42 -9.55
CA GLN A 96 13.74 7.64 -8.14
C GLN A 96 12.90 8.75 -7.48
N ASP A 97 12.31 9.64 -8.28
CA ASP A 97 11.55 10.81 -7.81
C ASP A 97 10.05 10.67 -8.05
N PHE A 98 9.58 9.51 -8.51
CA PHE A 98 8.16 9.23 -8.63
C PHE A 98 7.44 9.42 -7.30
N VAL A 99 6.19 9.86 -7.35
CA VAL A 99 5.33 10.01 -6.15
C VAL A 99 5.32 8.72 -5.32
N LEU A 100 5.25 7.57 -5.99
CA LEU A 100 5.32 6.26 -5.34
C LEU A 100 6.64 6.04 -4.58
N ALA A 101 7.77 6.47 -5.15
CA ALA A 101 9.07 6.38 -4.50
C ALA A 101 9.18 7.33 -3.28
N GLN A 102 8.59 8.52 -3.37
CA GLN A 102 8.53 9.47 -2.25
C GLN A 102 7.69 8.92 -1.09
N ILE A 103 6.52 8.33 -1.39
CA ILE A 103 5.67 7.67 -0.39
C ILE A 103 6.44 6.54 0.30
N ASN A 104 7.17 5.73 -0.45
CA ASN A 104 7.98 4.65 0.12
C ASN A 104 9.10 5.17 1.04
N ARG A 105 9.80 6.26 0.66
CA ARG A 105 10.81 6.90 1.53
C ARG A 105 10.22 7.43 2.83
N LEU A 106 9.09 8.13 2.77
CA LEU A 106 8.38 8.61 3.97
C LEU A 106 8.01 7.44 4.88
N PHE A 107 7.62 6.34 4.27
CA PHE A 107 7.27 5.10 4.97
C PHE A 107 8.46 4.47 5.69
N GLU A 108 9.63 4.41 5.03
CA GLU A 108 10.86 3.92 5.62
C GLU A 108 11.33 4.80 6.78
N GLN A 109 11.29 6.11 6.63
CA GLN A 109 11.61 7.06 7.70
C GLN A 109 10.70 6.88 8.91
N ALA A 110 9.39 6.71 8.68
CA ALA A 110 8.44 6.45 9.77
C ALA A 110 8.70 5.11 10.48
N SER A 111 9.22 4.11 9.77
CA SER A 111 9.51 2.78 10.31
C SER A 111 10.77 2.70 11.17
N GLN A 112 11.71 3.65 11.02
CA GLN A 112 12.97 3.70 11.78
C GLN A 112 12.82 4.28 13.20
N TYR A 113 11.64 4.73 13.56
CA TYR A 113 11.39 5.35 14.86
C TYR A 113 11.51 4.32 16.00
N ARG A 114 12.53 4.50 16.88
CA ARG A 114 12.69 3.71 18.10
C ARG A 114 11.75 4.23 19.19
N PRO A 115 11.07 3.32 19.93
CA PRO A 115 10.19 3.70 21.05
C PRO A 115 10.91 4.56 22.09
N HIS A 116 10.24 5.57 22.62
CA HIS A 116 10.80 6.48 23.62
C HIS A 116 11.13 5.73 24.93
N TRP A 117 10.27 4.81 25.33
CA TRP A 117 10.44 3.99 26.54
C TRP A 117 11.67 3.07 26.48
N SER A 118 12.00 2.55 25.29
CA SER A 118 13.22 1.76 25.11
C SER A 118 14.48 2.58 25.44
N ARG A 119 14.53 3.83 24.98
CA ARG A 119 15.67 4.73 25.28
C ARG A 119 15.76 5.11 26.76
N LEU A 120 14.63 5.28 27.44
CA LEU A 120 14.58 5.53 28.87
C LEU A 120 15.06 4.30 29.67
N ALA A 121 14.58 3.11 29.28
CA ALA A 121 15.02 1.86 29.92
C ALA A 121 16.52 1.63 29.72
N ASP A 122 17.05 1.85 28.52
CA ASP A 122 18.50 1.73 28.25
C ASP A 122 19.32 2.71 29.06
N ARG A 123 18.86 3.96 29.23
CA ARG A 123 19.54 4.96 30.06
C ARG A 123 19.49 4.60 31.53
N ALA A 124 18.34 4.16 32.03
CA ALA A 124 18.19 3.72 33.42
C ALA A 124 19.06 2.50 33.69
N ALA A 125 19.09 1.53 32.77
CA ALA A 125 19.97 0.36 32.87
C ALA A 125 21.45 0.74 32.89
N SER A 126 21.89 1.68 32.07
CA SER A 126 23.27 2.17 32.02
C SER A 126 23.70 2.82 33.35
N TRP A 127 22.85 3.67 33.92
CA TRP A 127 23.09 4.29 35.23
C TRP A 127 23.12 3.25 36.37
N PHE A 128 22.21 2.26 36.31
CA PHE A 128 22.14 1.19 37.27
C PHE A 128 23.42 0.35 37.24
N ILE A 129 23.88 -0.07 36.05
CA ILE A 129 25.12 -0.83 35.88
C ILE A 129 26.32 -0.03 36.42
N ALA A 130 26.43 1.25 36.11
CA ALA A 130 27.51 2.09 36.64
C ALA A 130 27.49 2.17 38.17
N SER A 131 26.32 2.35 38.77
CA SER A 131 26.19 2.39 40.24
C SER A 131 26.53 1.07 40.89
N VAL A 132 26.14 -0.07 40.31
CA VAL A 132 26.50 -1.40 40.80
C VAL A 132 28.01 -1.66 40.74
N LEU A 133 28.66 -1.24 39.64
CA LEU A 133 30.12 -1.35 39.51
C LEU A 133 30.85 -0.55 40.59
N VAL A 134 30.42 0.68 40.86
CA VAL A 134 30.97 1.52 41.91
C VAL A 134 30.75 0.88 43.29
N LEU A 135 29.57 0.36 43.56
CA LEU A 135 29.21 -0.29 44.81
C LEU A 135 30.03 -1.57 45.05
N ALA A 136 30.19 -2.40 44.01
CA ALA A 136 31.00 -3.62 44.10
C ALA A 136 32.48 -3.32 44.34
N ALA A 137 33.02 -2.31 43.65
CA ALA A 137 34.38 -1.85 43.86
C ALA A 137 34.58 -1.32 45.30
N ALA A 138 33.65 -0.49 45.78
CA ALA A 138 33.69 0.05 47.12
C ALA A 138 33.60 -1.06 48.18
N ALA A 139 32.72 -2.06 47.99
CA ALA A 139 32.61 -3.22 48.88
C ALA A 139 33.90 -4.06 48.89
N GLY A 140 34.47 -4.33 47.71
CA GLY A 140 35.76 -5.05 47.62
C GLY A 140 36.89 -4.33 48.34
N ILE A 141 37.07 -3.03 48.08
CA ILE A 141 38.10 -2.21 48.76
C ILE A 141 37.88 -2.16 50.28
N PHE A 142 36.63 -1.98 50.71
CA PHE A 142 36.31 -1.91 52.13
C PHE A 142 36.66 -3.19 52.88
N TRP A 143 36.34 -4.35 52.32
CA TRP A 143 36.66 -5.63 52.93
C TRP A 143 38.13 -5.99 52.83
N GLU A 144 38.83 -5.62 51.76
CA GLU A 144 40.29 -5.75 51.63
C GLU A 144 41.03 -4.96 52.71
N LEU A 145 40.63 -3.71 52.97
CA LEU A 145 41.21 -2.85 54.01
C LEU A 145 40.95 -3.39 55.41
N ARG A 146 39.94 -4.23 55.59
CA ARG A 146 39.65 -4.94 56.86
C ARG A 146 40.37 -6.27 57.02
N GLY A 147 41.16 -6.67 56.04
CA GLY A 147 41.94 -7.91 56.05
C GLY A 147 41.09 -9.17 55.84
N ALA A 148 39.98 -9.07 55.10
CA ALA A 148 39.13 -10.21 54.79
C ALA A 148 39.66 -10.97 53.56
N ASP A 149 39.97 -12.26 53.72
CA ASP A 149 40.49 -13.12 52.65
C ASP A 149 39.54 -13.32 51.46
N ASN A 150 38.29 -12.93 51.58
CA ASN A 150 37.23 -13.13 50.59
C ASN A 150 36.67 -11.80 50.01
N ALA A 151 37.42 -10.69 50.13
CA ALA A 151 37.00 -9.40 49.61
C ALA A 151 36.60 -9.43 48.12
N LEU A 152 37.35 -10.16 47.29
CA LEU A 152 37.05 -10.37 45.86
C LEU A 152 35.73 -11.14 45.66
N ILE A 153 35.49 -12.18 46.45
CA ILE A 153 34.26 -12.98 46.38
C ILE A 153 33.05 -12.13 46.73
N ILE A 154 33.17 -11.25 47.72
CA ILE A 154 32.11 -10.32 48.13
C ILE A 154 31.80 -9.33 46.99
N ALA A 155 32.81 -8.74 46.36
CA ALA A 155 32.65 -7.85 45.25
C ALA A 155 31.95 -8.53 44.05
N LEU A 156 32.38 -9.75 43.71
CA LEU A 156 31.77 -10.57 42.67
C LEU A 156 30.31 -10.93 42.99
N THR A 157 30.01 -11.26 44.26
CA THR A 157 28.64 -11.54 44.69
C THR A 157 27.72 -10.35 44.51
N VAL A 158 28.17 -9.13 44.83
CA VAL A 158 27.40 -7.90 44.58
C VAL A 158 27.09 -7.73 43.11
N LEU A 159 28.06 -7.98 42.22
CA LEU A 159 27.86 -7.89 40.77
C LEU A 159 26.84 -8.92 40.25
N VAL A 160 26.94 -10.18 40.73
CA VAL A 160 26.04 -11.25 40.24
C VAL A 160 24.61 -11.05 40.74
N VAL A 161 24.43 -10.69 42.02
CA VAL A 161 23.09 -10.51 42.62
C VAL A 161 22.39 -9.27 42.08
N ALA A 162 23.14 -8.21 41.79
CA ALA A 162 22.58 -6.96 41.28
C ALA A 162 22.35 -6.93 39.78
N CYS A 163 22.48 -8.05 39.08
CA CYS A 163 22.25 -8.09 37.62
C CYS A 163 20.79 -7.71 37.27
N PRO A 164 20.52 -6.65 36.44
CA PRO A 164 19.18 -6.29 36.06
C PRO A 164 18.69 -7.10 34.84
N CYS A 165 19.10 -8.37 34.72
CA CYS A 165 18.84 -9.22 33.56
C CYS A 165 17.35 -9.40 33.27
N ALA A 166 16.51 -9.44 34.30
CA ALA A 166 15.06 -9.52 34.18
C ALA A 166 14.47 -8.24 33.55
N LEU A 167 15.00 -7.05 33.86
CA LEU A 167 14.53 -5.79 33.36
C LEU A 167 14.83 -5.64 31.86
N SER A 168 16.01 -6.08 31.41
CA SER A 168 16.39 -6.01 29.99
C SER A 168 15.58 -6.95 29.09
N LEU A 169 15.05 -8.05 29.64
CA LEU A 169 14.21 -9.00 28.91
C LEU A 169 12.71 -8.67 28.97
N ALA A 170 12.25 -7.97 30.00
CA ALA A 170 10.83 -7.70 30.21
C ALA A 170 10.20 -6.91 29.06
N THR A 171 10.84 -5.82 28.61
CA THR A 171 10.32 -4.96 27.55
C THR A 171 10.23 -5.67 26.19
N PRO A 172 11.29 -6.33 25.67
CA PRO A 172 11.20 -7.08 24.40
C PRO A 172 10.18 -8.22 24.47
N VAL A 173 10.12 -8.95 25.58
CA VAL A 173 9.15 -10.06 25.74
C VAL A 173 7.72 -9.52 25.73
N ALA A 174 7.42 -8.50 26.53
CA ALA A 174 6.09 -7.88 26.57
C ALA A 174 5.68 -7.34 25.19
N SER A 175 6.58 -6.66 24.49
CA SER A 175 6.34 -6.15 23.14
C SER A 175 6.07 -7.28 22.14
N THR A 176 6.84 -8.37 22.21
CA THR A 176 6.66 -9.53 21.31
C THR A 176 5.34 -10.23 21.57
N VAL A 177 4.95 -10.42 22.83
CA VAL A 177 3.67 -11.04 23.21
C VAL A 177 2.51 -10.15 22.74
N ALA A 178 2.56 -8.86 23.00
CA ALA A 178 1.53 -7.91 22.60
C ALA A 178 1.37 -7.85 21.08
N THR A 179 2.47 -7.73 20.33
CA THR A 179 2.45 -7.69 18.86
C THR A 179 1.94 -9.00 18.25
N THR A 180 2.33 -10.14 18.82
CA THR A 180 1.86 -11.45 18.36
C THR A 180 0.36 -11.62 18.62
N THR A 181 -0.14 -11.17 19.77
CA THR A 181 -1.56 -11.22 20.11
C THR A 181 -2.40 -10.34 19.17
N LEU A 182 -1.92 -9.14 18.87
CA LEU A 182 -2.58 -8.22 17.93
C LEU A 182 -2.58 -8.78 16.50
N ARG A 183 -1.46 -9.38 16.05
CA ARG A 183 -1.40 -10.05 14.75
C ARG A 183 -2.41 -11.18 14.61
N ARG A 184 -2.61 -11.98 15.65
CA ARG A 184 -3.64 -13.05 15.65
C ARG A 184 -5.06 -12.50 15.52
N ARG A 185 -5.28 -11.23 15.87
CA ARG A 185 -6.55 -10.51 15.69
C ARG A 185 -6.63 -9.72 14.38
N GLY A 186 -5.69 -9.94 13.45
CA GLY A 186 -5.67 -9.26 12.14
C GLY A 186 -5.03 -7.87 12.16
N VAL A 187 -4.49 -7.41 13.28
CA VAL A 187 -3.83 -6.10 13.34
C VAL A 187 -2.39 -6.20 12.84
N VAL A 188 -2.07 -5.48 11.77
CA VAL A 188 -0.72 -5.40 11.22
C VAL A 188 0.04 -4.25 11.87
N ILE A 189 1.04 -4.58 12.68
CA ILE A 189 1.90 -3.59 13.33
C ILE A 189 3.13 -3.37 12.47
N ARG A 190 3.32 -2.14 12.00
CA ARG A 190 4.42 -1.76 11.11
C ARG A 190 5.58 -1.07 11.83
N ASN A 191 5.37 -0.59 13.06
CA ASN A 191 6.34 0.20 13.81
C ASN A 191 6.37 -0.25 15.27
N GLY A 192 7.57 -0.43 15.84
CA GLY A 192 7.75 -0.81 17.26
C GLY A 192 7.18 0.20 18.26
N ALA A 193 7.02 1.48 17.87
CA ALA A 193 6.39 2.51 18.70
C ALA A 193 4.85 2.48 18.65
N PHE A 194 4.25 1.56 17.90
CA PHE A 194 2.78 1.48 17.75
C PHE A 194 2.07 1.36 19.10
N LEU A 195 2.56 0.48 19.98
CA LEU A 195 1.93 0.23 21.28
C LEU A 195 1.92 1.49 22.17
N GLU A 196 3.02 2.25 22.16
CA GLU A 196 3.12 3.51 22.92
C GLU A 196 2.16 4.57 22.38
N ARG A 197 2.12 4.72 21.04
CA ARG A 197 1.24 5.67 20.37
C ARG A 197 -0.23 5.30 20.54
N ALA A 198 -0.55 4.02 20.43
CA ALA A 198 -1.91 3.52 20.64
C ALA A 198 -2.41 3.81 22.07
N ALA A 199 -1.54 3.62 23.08
CA ALA A 199 -1.88 3.93 24.48
C ALA A 199 -2.10 5.44 24.73
N ALA A 200 -1.46 6.32 23.95
CA ALA A 200 -1.59 7.77 24.06
C ALA A 200 -2.62 8.38 23.08
N THR A 201 -3.36 7.54 22.33
CA THR A 201 -4.31 8.00 21.33
C THR A 201 -5.51 8.67 21.99
N THR A 202 -5.80 9.89 21.59
CA THR A 202 -6.97 10.68 22.04
C THR A 202 -8.02 10.86 20.95
N ALA A 203 -7.66 10.63 19.69
CA ALA A 203 -8.55 10.70 18.53
C ALA A 203 -8.22 9.61 17.53
N VAL A 204 -9.25 9.11 16.84
CA VAL A 204 -9.10 8.11 15.77
C VAL A 204 -9.68 8.68 14.50
N VAL A 205 -8.92 8.64 13.41
CA VAL A 205 -9.36 9.07 12.08
C VAL A 205 -9.43 7.81 11.21
N PHE A 206 -10.57 7.58 10.61
CA PHE A 206 -10.78 6.46 9.69
C PHE A 206 -10.68 6.94 8.25
N ASP A 207 -9.98 6.17 7.43
CA ASP A 207 -10.07 6.34 5.99
C ASP A 207 -11.44 5.86 5.50
N LYS A 208 -11.97 6.50 4.43
CA LYS A 208 -13.28 6.16 3.90
C LYS A 208 -13.21 4.86 3.09
N THR A 209 -12.36 4.85 2.07
CA THR A 209 -12.39 3.81 1.04
C THR A 209 -11.59 2.57 1.45
N GLY A 210 -12.23 1.41 1.45
CA GLY A 210 -11.60 0.15 1.89
C GLY A 210 -11.41 0.01 3.39
N THR A 211 -11.85 1.02 4.20
CA THR A 211 -11.85 0.99 5.67
C THR A 211 -13.27 1.09 6.22
N LEU A 212 -14.01 2.15 5.86
CA LEU A 212 -15.42 2.30 6.20
C LEU A 212 -16.35 1.73 5.12
N THR A 213 -15.82 1.52 3.92
CA THR A 213 -16.53 0.93 2.78
C THR A 213 -15.78 -0.29 2.26
N GLU A 214 -16.50 -1.23 1.68
CA GLU A 214 -15.92 -2.47 1.15
C GLU A 214 -15.27 -2.30 -0.23
N ALA A 215 -15.33 -1.12 -0.84
CA ALA A 215 -14.84 -0.81 -2.19
C ALA A 215 -15.40 -1.78 -3.27
N GLN A 216 -16.50 -2.45 -2.98
CA GLN A 216 -17.26 -3.28 -3.91
C GLN A 216 -18.52 -2.54 -4.33
N LEU A 217 -18.72 -2.48 -5.64
CA LEU A 217 -19.93 -1.88 -6.21
C LEU A 217 -21.01 -2.95 -6.31
N HIS A 218 -22.20 -2.63 -5.84
CA HIS A 218 -23.38 -3.47 -5.95
C HIS A 218 -24.52 -2.68 -6.58
N ILE A 219 -25.38 -3.38 -7.33
CA ILE A 219 -26.59 -2.79 -7.87
C ILE A 219 -27.60 -2.67 -6.74
N ASP A 220 -27.97 -1.45 -6.37
CA ASP A 220 -28.97 -1.19 -5.35
C ASP A 220 -30.38 -1.36 -5.92
N ARG A 221 -30.64 -0.77 -7.09
CA ARG A 221 -31.96 -0.80 -7.71
C ARG A 221 -31.86 -0.65 -9.22
N ILE A 222 -32.72 -1.40 -9.93
CA ILE A 222 -32.91 -1.28 -11.38
C ILE A 222 -34.25 -0.58 -11.63
N VAL A 223 -34.23 0.50 -12.40
CA VAL A 223 -35.42 1.25 -12.80
C VAL A 223 -35.54 1.17 -14.31
N PRO A 224 -36.39 0.27 -14.86
CA PRO A 224 -36.64 0.20 -16.28
C PRO A 224 -37.32 1.49 -16.79
N LEU A 225 -36.84 2.03 -17.89
CA LEU A 225 -37.39 3.23 -18.49
C LEU A 225 -38.26 2.94 -19.74
N HIS A 226 -38.16 1.72 -20.27
CA HIS A 226 -38.85 1.28 -21.49
C HIS A 226 -39.48 -0.11 -21.30
N GLU A 227 -39.86 -0.77 -22.35
CA GLU A 227 -40.58 -2.04 -22.38
C GLU A 227 -39.78 -3.25 -21.83
N VAL A 228 -38.49 -3.09 -21.59
CA VAL A 228 -37.64 -4.14 -21.03
C VAL A 228 -37.77 -4.13 -19.51
N ASP A 229 -38.09 -5.25 -18.91
CA ASP A 229 -38.21 -5.42 -17.46
C ASP A 229 -36.84 -5.37 -16.73
N ALA A 230 -36.86 -5.32 -15.42
CA ALA A 230 -35.64 -5.21 -14.62
C ALA A 230 -34.67 -6.39 -14.81
N PRO A 231 -35.11 -7.67 -14.87
CA PRO A 231 -34.25 -8.79 -15.22
C PRO A 231 -33.64 -8.69 -16.62
N GLY A 232 -34.42 -8.23 -17.62
CA GLY A 232 -33.95 -8.01 -18.98
C GLY A 232 -32.88 -6.91 -19.04
N CYS A 233 -33.11 -5.79 -18.34
CA CYS A 233 -32.12 -4.70 -18.24
C CYS A 233 -30.80 -5.22 -17.63
N LEU A 234 -30.89 -6.04 -16.58
CA LEU A 234 -29.71 -6.63 -15.94
C LEU A 234 -28.97 -7.58 -16.90
N ALA A 235 -29.71 -8.44 -17.60
CA ALA A 235 -29.14 -9.39 -18.55
C ALA A 235 -28.39 -8.68 -19.69
N ILE A 236 -28.97 -7.61 -20.22
CA ILE A 236 -28.36 -6.75 -21.26
C ILE A 236 -27.08 -6.10 -20.73
N ALA A 237 -27.15 -5.47 -19.57
CA ALA A 237 -25.99 -4.82 -18.97
C ALA A 237 -24.85 -5.82 -18.67
N THR A 238 -25.20 -7.00 -18.13
CA THR A 238 -24.24 -8.08 -17.87
C THR A 238 -23.56 -8.56 -19.18
N ALA A 239 -24.31 -8.70 -20.27
CA ALA A 239 -23.75 -9.12 -21.55
C ALA A 239 -22.74 -8.08 -22.12
N LEU A 240 -23.03 -6.79 -21.99
CA LEU A 240 -22.16 -5.71 -22.44
C LEU A 240 -20.91 -5.58 -21.57
N GLU A 241 -21.08 -5.62 -20.24
CA GLU A 241 -19.99 -5.39 -19.28
C GLU A 241 -19.02 -6.58 -19.15
N ARG A 242 -19.38 -7.78 -19.66
CA ARG A 242 -18.45 -8.93 -19.75
C ARG A 242 -17.14 -8.62 -20.46
N HIS A 243 -17.14 -7.66 -21.35
CA HIS A 243 -15.98 -7.25 -22.14
C HIS A 243 -15.24 -6.05 -21.53
N SER A 244 -15.75 -5.51 -20.42
CA SER A 244 -15.20 -4.33 -19.75
C SER A 244 -14.28 -4.73 -18.58
N HIS A 245 -13.13 -4.08 -18.51
CA HIS A 245 -12.23 -4.17 -17.36
C HIS A 245 -12.48 -3.08 -16.30
N HIS A 246 -13.53 -2.28 -16.49
CA HIS A 246 -13.89 -1.21 -15.57
C HIS A 246 -14.41 -1.78 -14.24
N PRO A 247 -14.07 -1.20 -13.07
CA PRO A 247 -14.54 -1.67 -11.76
C PRO A 247 -16.06 -1.79 -11.63
N ILE A 248 -16.83 -0.95 -12.36
CA ILE A 248 -18.30 -1.00 -12.40
C ILE A 248 -18.78 -2.34 -13.00
N ALA A 249 -18.06 -2.92 -13.95
CA ALA A 249 -18.43 -4.19 -14.58
C ALA A 249 -18.61 -5.33 -13.58
N ARG A 250 -17.86 -5.28 -12.46
CA ARG A 250 -17.96 -6.27 -11.37
C ARG A 250 -19.30 -6.24 -10.64
N ALA A 251 -20.05 -5.14 -10.75
CA ALA A 251 -21.40 -5.06 -10.17
C ALA A 251 -22.42 -5.84 -10.99
N PHE A 252 -22.10 -6.16 -12.24
CA PHE A 252 -22.94 -6.93 -13.17
C PHE A 252 -22.49 -8.40 -13.27
N ASP A 253 -21.85 -8.92 -12.23
CA ASP A 253 -21.41 -10.30 -12.17
C ASP A 253 -22.63 -11.23 -12.05
N GLY A 254 -22.95 -11.93 -13.14
CA GLY A 254 -24.10 -12.82 -13.24
C GLY A 254 -24.08 -13.64 -14.52
N ASP A 255 -24.84 -14.73 -14.54
CA ASP A 255 -25.03 -15.55 -15.74
C ASP A 255 -26.14 -14.94 -16.61
N THR A 256 -25.80 -14.68 -17.86
CA THR A 256 -26.76 -14.29 -18.89
C THR A 256 -26.55 -15.14 -20.14
N ALA A 257 -27.64 -15.58 -20.75
CA ALA A 257 -27.63 -16.29 -22.03
C ALA A 257 -27.43 -15.32 -23.22
N LEU A 258 -27.49 -14.00 -22.98
CA LEU A 258 -27.30 -12.98 -24.00
C LEU A 258 -25.82 -12.84 -24.35
N THR A 259 -25.58 -12.65 -25.66
CA THR A 259 -24.25 -12.39 -26.18
C THR A 259 -24.24 -11.02 -26.84
N ALA A 260 -23.32 -10.16 -26.43
CA ALA A 260 -23.11 -8.87 -27.07
C ALA A 260 -22.06 -9.01 -28.19
N SER A 261 -22.28 -8.31 -29.30
CA SER A 261 -21.36 -8.18 -30.44
C SER A 261 -21.03 -6.72 -30.70
N ALA A 262 -19.96 -6.46 -31.45
CA ALA A 262 -19.48 -5.11 -31.77
C ALA A 262 -19.31 -4.22 -30.53
N VAL A 263 -18.84 -4.82 -29.41
CA VAL A 263 -18.71 -4.12 -28.13
C VAL A 263 -17.54 -3.14 -28.19
N VAL A 264 -17.83 -1.87 -27.90
CA VAL A 264 -16.86 -0.77 -27.87
C VAL A 264 -16.97 -0.05 -26.52
N THR A 265 -15.85 0.11 -25.86
CA THR A 265 -15.76 0.95 -24.66
C THR A 265 -15.52 2.40 -25.07
N VAL A 266 -16.40 3.30 -24.64
CA VAL A 266 -16.26 4.74 -24.86
C VAL A 266 -15.78 5.38 -23.56
N PRO A 267 -14.52 5.87 -23.47
CA PRO A 267 -13.97 6.42 -22.25
C PRO A 267 -14.84 7.51 -21.63
N GLY A 268 -15.22 7.33 -20.37
CA GLY A 268 -16.07 8.26 -19.61
C GLY A 268 -17.55 8.22 -19.95
N GLN A 269 -17.99 7.40 -20.91
CA GLN A 269 -19.41 7.27 -21.29
C GLN A 269 -19.96 5.87 -21.00
N GLY A 270 -19.12 4.84 -21.02
CA GLY A 270 -19.51 3.46 -20.74
C GLY A 270 -19.22 2.51 -21.91
N VAL A 271 -19.99 1.45 -21.99
CA VAL A 271 -19.87 0.39 -23.00
C VAL A 271 -21.09 0.41 -23.90
N GLN A 272 -20.88 0.29 -25.21
CA GLN A 272 -21.95 0.13 -26.21
C GLN A 272 -21.69 -1.13 -27.03
N GLY A 273 -22.76 -1.76 -27.52
CA GLY A 273 -22.68 -2.95 -28.37
C GLY A 273 -24.04 -3.35 -28.88
N GLU A 274 -24.05 -4.37 -29.73
CA GLU A 274 -25.26 -4.97 -30.28
C GLU A 274 -25.58 -6.28 -29.54
N ILE A 275 -26.82 -6.46 -29.13
CA ILE A 275 -27.32 -7.69 -28.56
C ILE A 275 -28.28 -8.32 -29.51
N ALA A 276 -28.08 -9.59 -29.86
CA ALA A 276 -29.00 -10.34 -30.72
C ALA A 276 -30.42 -10.28 -30.14
N ALA A 277 -31.38 -9.93 -30.96
CA ALA A 277 -32.74 -9.58 -30.59
C ALA A 277 -33.34 -10.52 -29.53
N PHE A 278 -33.83 -9.92 -28.46
CA PHE A 278 -34.64 -10.58 -27.46
C PHE A 278 -35.92 -11.08 -28.13
N THR A 279 -36.03 -12.35 -28.43
CA THR A 279 -37.31 -12.93 -28.74
C THR A 279 -38.01 -13.16 -27.39
N THR A 280 -38.82 -12.19 -26.97
CA THR A 280 -39.79 -12.47 -25.88
C THR A 280 -40.66 -13.57 -26.39
N ALA A 281 -40.49 -14.76 -25.85
CA ALA A 281 -41.45 -15.83 -25.98
C ALA A 281 -42.74 -15.37 -25.25
N SER A 282 -43.61 -14.68 -26.00
CA SER A 282 -45.01 -14.51 -25.61
C SER A 282 -45.66 -15.84 -25.77
N GLY A 283 -45.77 -16.58 -24.64
CA GLY A 283 -46.65 -17.73 -24.48
C GLY A 283 -47.80 -17.33 -23.62
#